data_a502feb7e7d8bcd1077514a8612643d6
#
_entry.id   a502feb7e7d8bcd1077514a8612643d6
#
_cell.length_a   1.000
_cell.length_b   1.000
_cell.length_c   1.000
_cell.angle_alpha   90.00
_cell.angle_beta   90.00
_cell.angle_gamma   90.00
#
_symmetry.space_group_name_H-M   'P 1'
#
loop_
_entity.id
_entity.type
_entity.pdbx_description
1 polymer ?
#
loop_
_entity_poly.entity_id
_entity_poly.type
_entity_poly.pdbx_seq_one_letter_code
_entity_poly.pdbx_strand_id
1 'polypeptide(L)'
;MQVNINGVKTNYLSFGQGKPFIILHGWGSASDRWIIEAEAIAKQGHRVIVPDMPGFGESDKLTAPWRVNDYLKWFEDFTSELKIESFTLLGYSFGGAVAAKVAVKYPQRVEKLFLVASAVIRNKTAKKDASAGFAKFIKLFQFLPFYLLFRKAVYKFIIRKSDYVYTEGVMKETYLNVISDDVSYKLGFIKVPTVIIWGDKDQSVPVEDARVINEKVKNSKLVIIPGADHLMHKRLPEALAEKIIENL
;
A
#
# COMPACT_ATOMS: atom_id res chain seq x y z
N MET A 1 -1.29 -0.74 21.15
CA MET A 1 -1.81 0.52 21.73
C MET A 1 -3.07 0.92 20.96
N GLN A 2 -3.94 1.75 21.55
CA GLN A 2 -5.17 2.16 20.86
C GLN A 2 -5.43 3.65 21.05
N VAL A 3 -6.01 4.28 20.03
CA VAL A 3 -6.43 5.70 20.04
C VAL A 3 -7.76 5.84 19.28
N ASN A 4 -8.61 6.77 19.72
CA ASN A 4 -9.87 7.05 19.02
C ASN A 4 -9.68 8.22 18.05
N ILE A 5 -9.95 8.02 16.79
CA ILE A 5 -9.85 9.02 15.73
C ILE A 5 -11.24 9.29 15.17
N ASN A 6 -11.88 10.35 15.66
CA ASN A 6 -13.23 10.75 15.21
C ASN A 6 -14.26 9.60 15.28
N GLY A 7 -14.23 8.81 16.36
CA GLY A 7 -15.12 7.69 16.54
C GLY A 7 -14.64 6.35 15.97
N VAL A 8 -13.48 6.34 15.28
CA VAL A 8 -12.85 5.10 14.78
C VAL A 8 -11.71 4.72 15.71
N LYS A 9 -11.87 3.60 16.42
CA LYS A 9 -10.81 3.04 17.25
C LYS A 9 -9.69 2.53 16.34
N THR A 10 -8.51 3.12 16.48
CA THR A 10 -7.32 2.76 15.71
C THR A 10 -6.32 2.06 16.63
N ASN A 11 -5.97 0.82 16.29
CA ASN A 11 -4.88 0.10 16.93
C ASN A 11 -3.55 0.47 16.26
N TYR A 12 -2.46 0.49 17.05
CA TYR A 12 -1.12 0.68 16.51
C TYR A 12 -0.06 0.04 17.39
N LEU A 13 1.04 -0.39 16.78
CA LEU A 13 2.26 -0.77 17.48
C LEU A 13 3.23 0.40 17.52
N SER A 14 4.05 0.48 18.57
CA SER A 14 5.09 1.52 18.69
C SER A 14 6.36 0.89 19.27
N PHE A 15 7.49 1.16 18.60
CA PHE A 15 8.81 0.62 18.94
C PHE A 15 9.82 1.76 19.06
N GLY A 16 10.74 1.64 20.02
CA GLY A 16 11.82 2.61 20.19
C GLY A 16 11.39 3.99 20.63
N GLN A 17 12.32 4.93 20.54
CA GLN A 17 12.16 6.35 20.89
C GLN A 17 12.93 7.20 19.88
N GLY A 18 12.66 8.52 19.85
CA GLY A 18 13.33 9.45 18.95
C GLY A 18 12.43 9.97 17.84
N LYS A 19 12.99 10.23 16.66
CA LYS A 19 12.23 10.80 15.53
C LYS A 19 11.14 9.86 15.05
N PRO A 20 9.91 10.36 14.83
CA PRO A 20 8.80 9.55 14.37
C PRO A 20 9.06 8.95 12.98
N PHE A 21 8.86 7.65 12.87
CA PHE A 21 8.86 6.90 11.61
C PHE A 21 7.54 6.13 11.52
N ILE A 22 6.70 6.42 10.53
CA ILE A 22 5.36 5.84 10.43
C ILE A 22 5.33 4.87 9.25
N ILE A 23 4.79 3.65 9.46
CA ILE A 23 4.64 2.63 8.41
C ILE A 23 3.16 2.42 8.12
N LEU A 24 2.73 2.69 6.90
CA LEU A 24 1.39 2.35 6.39
C LEU A 24 1.45 1.06 5.59
N HIS A 25 0.78 0.04 6.10
CA HIS A 25 0.76 -1.31 5.53
C HIS A 25 -0.07 -1.41 4.23
N GLY A 26 0.02 -2.54 3.52
CA GLY A 26 -0.76 -2.84 2.33
C GLY A 26 -2.19 -3.33 2.63
N TRP A 27 -3.00 -3.48 1.59
CA TRP A 27 -4.34 -4.04 1.68
C TRP A 27 -4.31 -5.46 2.28
N GLY A 28 -5.24 -5.75 3.18
CA GLY A 28 -5.35 -7.06 3.83
C GLY A 28 -4.20 -7.42 4.77
N SER A 29 -3.35 -6.43 5.13
CA SER A 29 -2.26 -6.57 6.10
C SER A 29 -2.62 -5.87 7.41
N ALA A 30 -1.73 -5.92 8.40
CA ALA A 30 -1.85 -5.27 9.69
C ALA A 30 -0.47 -4.96 10.25
N SER A 31 -0.43 -4.25 11.39
CA SER A 31 0.80 -3.79 12.05
C SER A 31 1.72 -4.93 12.47
N ASP A 32 1.16 -6.10 12.86
CA ASP A 32 1.90 -7.29 13.28
C ASP A 32 2.83 -7.86 12.20
N ARG A 33 2.60 -7.52 10.94
CA ARG A 33 3.40 -7.97 9.79
C ARG A 33 4.66 -7.13 9.55
N TRP A 34 4.89 -6.10 10.37
CA TRP A 34 5.97 -5.14 10.22
C TRP A 34 6.89 -5.08 11.45
N ILE A 35 6.79 -6.05 12.36
CA ILE A 35 7.55 -6.05 13.64
C ILE A 35 9.05 -6.07 13.37
N ILE A 36 9.54 -6.92 12.46
CA ILE A 36 10.97 -7.08 12.18
C ILE A 36 11.58 -5.78 11.66
N GLU A 37 10.95 -5.18 10.65
CA GLU A 37 11.40 -3.91 10.09
C GLU A 37 11.29 -2.77 11.12
N ALA A 38 10.20 -2.74 11.89
CA ALA A 38 9.97 -1.70 12.89
C ALA A 38 11.01 -1.77 14.01
N GLU A 39 11.35 -2.95 14.52
CA GLU A 39 12.39 -3.12 15.54
C GLU A 39 13.77 -2.77 14.99
N ALA A 40 14.08 -3.14 13.76
CA ALA A 40 15.33 -2.81 13.11
C ALA A 40 15.53 -1.30 12.92
N ILE A 41 14.48 -0.60 12.46
CA ILE A 41 14.47 0.86 12.31
C ILE A 41 14.53 1.55 13.69
N ALA A 42 13.83 1.03 14.69
CA ALA A 42 13.85 1.57 16.05
C ALA A 42 15.26 1.56 16.67
N LYS A 43 16.07 0.54 16.39
CA LYS A 43 17.48 0.47 16.80
C LYS A 43 18.36 1.59 16.20
N GLN A 44 17.89 2.26 15.15
CA GLN A 44 18.55 3.43 14.55
C GLN A 44 18.13 4.77 15.19
N GLY A 45 17.47 4.75 16.36
CA GLY A 45 17.07 5.95 17.08
C GLY A 45 15.75 6.55 16.60
N HIS A 46 14.88 5.74 16.03
CA HIS A 46 13.53 6.17 15.62
C HIS A 46 12.46 5.65 16.58
N ARG A 47 11.39 6.46 16.76
CA ARG A 47 10.12 5.97 17.27
C ARG A 47 9.28 5.48 16.11
N VAL A 48 9.26 4.17 15.89
CA VAL A 48 8.51 3.56 14.78
C VAL A 48 7.06 3.32 15.22
N ILE A 49 6.12 3.78 14.41
CA ILE A 49 4.68 3.68 14.67
C ILE A 49 4.05 2.96 13.48
N VAL A 50 3.37 1.86 13.75
CA VAL A 50 2.71 1.04 12.72
C VAL A 50 1.24 0.93 13.06
N PRO A 51 0.36 1.81 12.52
CA PRO A 51 -1.07 1.67 12.74
C PRO A 51 -1.65 0.53 11.92
N ASP A 52 -2.68 -0.12 12.47
CA ASP A 52 -3.66 -0.84 11.69
C ASP A 52 -4.58 0.19 11.03
N MET A 53 -4.51 0.34 9.72
CA MET A 53 -5.40 1.28 9.04
C MET A 53 -6.86 0.87 9.23
N PRO A 54 -7.84 1.81 9.34
CA PRO A 54 -9.25 1.48 9.51
C PRO A 54 -9.78 0.42 8.55
N GLY A 55 -10.48 -0.55 9.10
CA GLY A 55 -10.95 -1.74 8.38
C GLY A 55 -9.99 -2.93 8.40
N PHE A 56 -8.78 -2.79 8.99
CA PHE A 56 -7.77 -3.83 9.05
C PHE A 56 -7.29 -4.09 10.48
N GLY A 57 -6.68 -5.26 10.69
CA GLY A 57 -6.09 -5.67 11.97
C GLY A 57 -7.07 -5.56 13.13
N GLU A 58 -6.60 -4.95 14.21
CA GLU A 58 -7.35 -4.71 15.45
C GLU A 58 -8.05 -3.33 15.49
N SER A 59 -7.97 -2.55 14.41
CA SER A 59 -8.73 -1.32 14.24
C SER A 59 -10.19 -1.61 13.90
N ASP A 60 -11.06 -0.63 14.16
CA ASP A 60 -12.47 -0.76 13.87
C ASP A 60 -12.75 -1.06 12.40
N LYS A 61 -13.79 -1.85 12.17
CA LYS A 61 -14.34 -2.11 10.84
C LYS A 61 -14.99 -0.85 10.29
N LEU A 62 -14.87 -0.65 8.98
CA LEU A 62 -15.53 0.47 8.32
C LEU A 62 -17.06 0.25 8.30
N THR A 63 -17.80 1.30 8.61
CA THR A 63 -19.28 1.34 8.54
C THR A 63 -19.78 1.85 7.20
N ALA A 64 -18.93 2.53 6.42
CA ALA A 64 -19.20 3.03 5.07
C ALA A 64 -17.97 2.84 4.18
N PRO A 65 -18.14 2.74 2.84
CA PRO A 65 -17.03 2.57 1.92
C PRO A 65 -16.10 3.79 1.90
N TRP A 66 -14.79 3.54 2.04
CA TRP A 66 -13.76 4.58 2.00
C TRP A 66 -13.06 4.66 0.64
N ARG A 67 -12.50 5.84 0.36
CA ARG A 67 -11.55 6.14 -0.73
C ARG A 67 -10.17 6.42 -0.16
N VAL A 68 -9.15 6.53 -0.99
CA VAL A 68 -7.79 6.90 -0.55
C VAL A 68 -7.79 8.26 0.17
N ASN A 69 -8.68 9.18 -0.18
CA ASN A 69 -8.79 10.47 0.51
C ASN A 69 -9.33 10.36 1.94
N ASP A 70 -10.17 9.36 2.24
CA ASP A 70 -10.68 9.13 3.59
C ASP A 70 -9.55 8.60 4.50
N TYR A 71 -8.71 7.71 3.96
CA TYR A 71 -7.48 7.27 4.65
C TYR A 71 -6.47 8.39 4.83
N LEU A 72 -6.34 9.31 3.85
CA LEU A 72 -5.53 10.51 4.01
C LEU A 72 -6.04 11.39 5.16
N LYS A 73 -7.34 11.62 5.25
CA LYS A 73 -7.94 12.40 6.35
C LYS A 73 -7.77 11.72 7.70
N TRP A 74 -8.03 10.41 7.76
CA TRP A 74 -7.77 9.63 8.96
C TRP A 74 -6.30 9.72 9.40
N PHE A 75 -5.34 9.63 8.49
CA PHE A 75 -3.90 9.73 8.80
C PHE A 75 -3.54 11.11 9.37
N GLU A 76 -4.12 12.17 8.82
CA GLU A 76 -3.97 13.54 9.35
C GLU A 76 -4.43 13.61 10.81
N ASP A 77 -5.63 13.12 11.08
CA ASP A 77 -6.23 13.14 12.42
C ASP A 77 -5.45 12.22 13.39
N PHE A 78 -5.01 11.04 12.92
CA PHE A 78 -4.19 10.11 13.68
C PHE A 78 -2.87 10.74 14.13
N THR A 79 -2.15 11.40 13.22
CA THR A 79 -0.88 12.05 13.56
C THR A 79 -1.09 13.28 14.46
N SER A 80 -2.20 13.99 14.31
CA SER A 80 -2.57 15.11 15.18
C SER A 80 -2.88 14.65 16.61
N GLU A 81 -3.66 13.57 16.76
CA GLU A 81 -4.01 13.02 18.07
C GLU A 81 -2.78 12.51 18.82
N LEU A 82 -1.83 11.90 18.10
CA LEU A 82 -0.55 11.48 18.67
C LEU A 82 0.47 12.62 18.86
N LYS A 83 0.10 13.87 18.53
CA LYS A 83 0.94 15.07 18.60
C LYS A 83 2.25 14.92 17.83
N ILE A 84 2.18 14.28 16.65
CA ILE A 84 3.32 14.09 15.77
C ILE A 84 3.32 15.21 14.72
N GLU A 85 4.27 16.14 14.85
CA GLU A 85 4.38 17.31 13.96
C GLU A 85 5.11 16.98 12.66
N SER A 86 6.23 16.27 12.75
CA SER A 86 7.02 15.83 11.60
C SER A 86 7.38 14.34 11.71
N PHE A 87 7.59 13.69 10.58
CA PHE A 87 7.84 12.25 10.54
C PHE A 87 8.49 11.80 9.23
N THR A 88 9.22 10.70 9.28
CA THR A 88 9.50 9.87 8.10
C THR A 88 8.30 8.95 7.84
N LEU A 89 7.90 8.82 6.59
CA LEU A 89 6.72 8.05 6.20
C LEU A 89 7.08 6.93 5.23
N LEU A 90 6.73 5.71 5.58
CA LEU A 90 6.80 4.56 4.67
C LEU A 90 5.39 4.13 4.29
N GLY A 91 5.13 4.00 2.98
CA GLY A 91 3.91 3.43 2.47
C GLY A 91 4.19 2.20 1.60
N TYR A 92 3.60 1.06 2.00
CA TYR A 92 3.70 -0.19 1.27
C TYR A 92 2.44 -0.48 0.47
N SER A 93 2.58 -0.79 -0.83
CA SER A 93 1.45 -1.16 -1.69
C SER A 93 0.31 -0.15 -1.63
N PHE A 94 -0.87 -0.51 -1.10
CA PHE A 94 -1.98 0.42 -0.84
C PHE A 94 -1.59 1.58 0.08
N GLY A 95 -0.86 1.30 1.17
CA GLY A 95 -0.33 2.35 2.06
C GLY A 95 0.56 3.35 1.33
N GLY A 96 1.21 2.93 0.24
CA GLY A 96 1.97 3.81 -0.64
C GLY A 96 1.13 4.86 -1.37
N ALA A 97 -0.09 4.51 -1.77
CA ALA A 97 -1.02 5.47 -2.38
C ALA A 97 -1.46 6.54 -1.36
N VAL A 98 -1.69 6.14 -0.10
CA VAL A 98 -1.99 7.08 0.99
C VAL A 98 -0.78 7.95 1.27
N ALA A 99 0.41 7.36 1.44
CA ALA A 99 1.65 8.06 1.75
C ALA A 99 2.04 9.09 0.67
N ALA A 100 1.87 8.75 -0.60
CA ALA A 100 2.09 9.68 -1.70
C ALA A 100 1.17 10.91 -1.63
N LYS A 101 -0.12 10.71 -1.30
CA LYS A 101 -1.06 11.83 -1.09
C LYS A 101 -0.69 12.67 0.13
N VAL A 102 -0.23 12.04 1.23
CA VAL A 102 0.26 12.73 2.42
C VAL A 102 1.46 13.62 2.08
N ALA A 103 2.44 13.09 1.38
CA ALA A 103 3.65 13.83 1.01
C ALA A 103 3.37 15.03 0.09
N VAL A 104 2.34 14.93 -0.77
CA VAL A 104 1.90 16.05 -1.61
C VAL A 104 1.15 17.11 -0.79
N LYS A 105 0.27 16.68 0.12
CA LYS A 105 -0.59 17.60 0.89
C LYS A 105 0.17 18.28 2.03
N TYR A 106 1.11 17.57 2.67
CA TYR A 106 1.83 18.03 3.87
C TYR A 106 3.36 17.91 3.72
N PRO A 107 3.96 18.49 2.67
CA PRO A 107 5.40 18.34 2.41
C PRO A 107 6.27 18.86 3.56
N GLN A 108 5.79 19.84 4.34
CA GLN A 108 6.49 20.40 5.51
C GLN A 108 6.50 19.46 6.72
N ARG A 109 5.65 18.43 6.76
CA ARG A 109 5.58 17.45 7.84
C ARG A 109 6.32 16.14 7.51
N VAL A 110 6.54 15.85 6.22
CA VAL A 110 7.20 14.62 5.78
C VAL A 110 8.69 14.89 5.57
N GLU A 111 9.53 14.45 6.50
CA GLU A 111 10.99 14.62 6.40
C GLU A 111 11.58 13.77 5.28
N LYS A 112 11.09 12.54 5.14
CA LYS A 112 11.47 11.60 4.07
C LYS A 112 10.32 10.66 3.78
N LEU A 113 10.16 10.28 2.52
CA LEU A 113 9.15 9.34 2.05
C LEU A 113 9.81 8.04 1.56
N PHE A 114 9.30 6.90 2.01
CA PHE A 114 9.61 5.59 1.44
C PHE A 114 8.37 5.04 0.72
N LEU A 115 8.51 4.74 -0.56
CA LEU A 115 7.50 4.08 -1.38
C LEU A 115 7.94 2.65 -1.67
N VAL A 116 7.37 1.68 -0.96
CA VAL A 116 7.74 0.26 -1.06
C VAL A 116 6.66 -0.49 -1.83
N ALA A 117 7.00 -1.03 -3.00
CA ALA A 117 6.07 -1.76 -3.88
C ALA A 117 4.70 -1.05 -4.03
N SER A 118 4.73 0.28 -4.15
CA SER A 118 3.58 1.17 -3.90
C SER A 118 2.61 1.21 -5.06
N ALA A 119 1.34 0.95 -4.78
CA ALA A 119 0.26 0.88 -5.77
C ALA A 119 -0.31 2.27 -6.10
N VAL A 120 0.51 3.18 -6.59
CA VAL A 120 0.17 4.58 -6.92
C VAL A 120 -0.26 4.78 -8.37
N ILE A 121 0.13 3.88 -9.27
CA ILE A 121 -0.20 3.90 -10.70
C ILE A 121 -1.31 2.89 -10.96
N ARG A 122 -2.35 3.32 -11.68
CA ARG A 122 -3.48 2.46 -12.06
C ARG A 122 -3.66 2.45 -13.56
N ASN A 123 -3.00 1.51 -14.24
CA ASN A 123 -3.15 1.32 -15.68
C ASN A 123 -4.55 0.78 -16.02
N LYS A 124 -5.51 1.71 -16.26
CA LYS A 124 -6.89 1.37 -16.62
C LYS A 124 -7.00 0.68 -17.99
N THR A 125 -6.10 0.99 -18.93
CA THR A 125 -6.13 0.50 -20.31
C THR A 125 -5.72 -0.96 -20.44
N ALA A 126 -4.58 -1.35 -19.88
CA ALA A 126 -4.05 -2.71 -20.02
C ALA A 126 -4.96 -3.79 -19.38
N LYS A 127 -5.62 -3.47 -18.24
CA LYS A 127 -6.58 -4.40 -17.60
C LYS A 127 -7.90 -4.49 -18.35
N LYS A 128 -8.35 -3.41 -18.99
CA LYS A 128 -9.62 -3.39 -19.74
C LYS A 128 -9.50 -4.17 -21.05
N ASP A 129 -8.38 -4.05 -21.75
CA ASP A 129 -8.14 -4.75 -23.01
C ASP A 129 -7.87 -6.24 -22.80
N ALA A 130 -7.07 -6.60 -21.79
CA ALA A 130 -6.84 -8.00 -21.42
C ALA A 130 -8.11 -8.70 -20.91
N SER A 131 -8.92 -8.01 -20.07
CA SER A 131 -10.17 -8.59 -19.55
C SER A 131 -11.26 -8.65 -20.61
N ALA A 132 -11.34 -7.70 -21.54
CA ALA A 132 -12.30 -7.69 -22.64
C ALA A 132 -11.94 -8.75 -23.70
N GLY A 133 -10.66 -8.91 -24.04
CA GLY A 133 -10.17 -9.96 -24.94
C GLY A 133 -10.42 -11.35 -24.36
N PHE A 134 -10.15 -11.52 -23.06
CA PHE A 134 -10.35 -12.77 -22.36
C PHE A 134 -11.84 -13.10 -22.14
N ALA A 135 -12.68 -12.12 -21.84
CA ALA A 135 -14.13 -12.32 -21.77
C ALA A 135 -14.74 -12.70 -23.13
N LYS A 136 -14.22 -12.14 -24.23
CA LYS A 136 -14.59 -12.55 -25.59
C LYS A 136 -14.13 -13.98 -25.88
N PHE A 137 -12.92 -14.36 -25.47
CA PHE A 137 -12.39 -15.71 -25.63
C PHE A 137 -13.24 -16.74 -24.85
N ILE A 138 -13.61 -16.44 -23.60
CA ILE A 138 -14.48 -17.33 -22.80
C ILE A 138 -15.87 -17.45 -23.44
N LYS A 139 -16.43 -16.38 -24.02
CA LYS A 139 -17.73 -16.42 -24.72
C LYS A 139 -17.70 -17.36 -25.94
N LEU A 140 -16.55 -17.59 -26.56
CA LEU A 140 -16.43 -18.52 -27.67
C LEU A 140 -16.80 -19.98 -27.31
N PHE A 141 -16.68 -20.31 -26.02
CA PHE A 141 -16.98 -21.65 -25.48
C PHE A 141 -18.39 -21.76 -24.83
N GLN A 142 -19.25 -20.75 -25.02
CA GLN A 142 -20.59 -20.74 -24.42
C GLN A 142 -21.51 -21.87 -24.85
N PHE A 143 -21.17 -22.55 -25.94
CA PHE A 143 -21.94 -23.70 -26.49
C PHE A 143 -21.56 -25.05 -25.86
N LEU A 144 -20.54 -25.09 -24.99
CA LEU A 144 -20.14 -26.34 -24.34
C LEU A 144 -21.04 -26.65 -23.13
N PRO A 145 -21.49 -27.92 -22.96
CA PRO A 145 -22.41 -28.30 -21.90
C PRO A 145 -21.90 -28.04 -20.51
N PHE A 146 -20.62 -27.89 -20.31
CA PHE A 146 -19.95 -27.55 -19.03
C PHE A 146 -19.45 -26.11 -18.95
N TYR A 147 -19.89 -25.21 -19.83
CA TYR A 147 -19.44 -23.83 -19.91
C TYR A 147 -19.50 -23.09 -18.55
N LEU A 148 -20.59 -23.28 -17.80
CA LEU A 148 -20.77 -22.61 -16.50
C LEU A 148 -19.75 -23.08 -15.45
N LEU A 149 -19.42 -24.38 -15.45
CA LEU A 149 -18.39 -24.95 -14.58
C LEU A 149 -16.99 -24.50 -15.00
N PHE A 150 -16.70 -24.54 -16.28
CA PHE A 150 -15.44 -24.04 -16.85
C PHE A 150 -15.26 -22.55 -16.58
N ARG A 151 -16.28 -21.75 -16.83
CA ARG A 151 -16.28 -20.32 -16.51
C ARG A 151 -16.03 -20.07 -15.02
N LYS A 152 -16.71 -20.78 -14.11
CA LYS A 152 -16.49 -20.68 -12.66
C LYS A 152 -15.06 -21.07 -12.28
N ALA A 153 -14.51 -22.15 -12.85
CA ALA A 153 -13.15 -22.59 -12.56
C ALA A 153 -12.10 -21.58 -13.06
N VAL A 154 -12.28 -21.06 -14.27
CA VAL A 154 -11.38 -20.05 -14.87
C VAL A 154 -11.46 -18.73 -14.10
N TYR A 155 -12.66 -18.26 -13.77
CA TYR A 155 -12.81 -17.06 -12.93
C TYR A 155 -12.22 -17.29 -11.54
N LYS A 156 -12.42 -18.46 -10.93
CA LYS A 156 -11.81 -18.80 -9.63
C LYS A 156 -10.28 -18.83 -9.71
N PHE A 157 -9.70 -19.31 -10.82
CA PHE A 157 -8.24 -19.35 -11.01
C PHE A 157 -7.63 -17.97 -11.25
N ILE A 158 -8.31 -17.12 -12.06
CA ILE A 158 -7.84 -15.75 -12.37
C ILE A 158 -8.08 -14.80 -11.20
N ILE A 159 -9.24 -14.89 -10.56
CA ILE A 159 -9.62 -14.05 -9.44
C ILE A 159 -8.85 -14.44 -8.16
N ARG A 160 -8.38 -15.71 -8.05
CA ARG A 160 -7.57 -16.17 -6.92
C ARG A 160 -6.25 -15.40 -6.71
N LYS A 161 -5.83 -14.58 -7.68
CA LYS A 161 -4.71 -13.64 -7.58
C LYS A 161 -5.12 -12.24 -7.10
N SER A 162 -6.40 -11.98 -6.82
CA SER A 162 -6.93 -10.68 -6.41
C SER A 162 -7.52 -10.75 -5.01
N ASP A 163 -7.15 -9.82 -4.15
CA ASP A 163 -7.71 -9.64 -2.79
C ASP A 163 -9.24 -9.40 -2.81
N TYR A 164 -9.80 -9.09 -3.97
CA TYR A 164 -11.23 -8.92 -4.20
C TYR A 164 -12.08 -10.12 -3.78
N VAL A 165 -11.54 -11.35 -3.89
CA VAL A 165 -12.27 -12.58 -3.56
C VAL A 165 -12.50 -12.74 -2.06
N TYR A 166 -11.65 -12.13 -1.27
CA TYR A 166 -11.63 -12.27 0.19
C TYR A 166 -12.27 -11.08 0.90
N THR A 167 -12.83 -10.11 0.15
CA THR A 167 -13.48 -8.92 0.71
C THR A 167 -14.97 -8.96 0.48
N GLU A 168 -15.75 -8.68 1.54
CA GLU A 168 -17.21 -8.66 1.52
C GLU A 168 -17.73 -7.31 2.04
N GLY A 169 -18.99 -7.00 1.74
CA GLY A 169 -19.70 -5.82 2.25
C GLY A 169 -18.96 -4.52 1.99
N VAL A 170 -18.87 -3.67 3.00
CA VAL A 170 -18.24 -2.35 2.97
C VAL A 170 -16.78 -2.40 2.49
N MET A 171 -16.02 -3.40 2.91
CA MET A 171 -14.63 -3.55 2.52
C MET A 171 -14.46 -3.87 1.03
N LYS A 172 -15.42 -4.56 0.41
CA LYS A 172 -15.41 -4.82 -1.03
C LYS A 172 -15.58 -3.53 -1.84
N GLU A 173 -16.50 -2.68 -1.43
CA GLU A 173 -16.69 -1.37 -2.08
C GLU A 173 -15.48 -0.46 -1.84
N THR A 174 -14.93 -0.46 -0.62
CA THR A 174 -13.69 0.25 -0.29
C THR A 174 -12.54 -0.22 -1.17
N TYR A 175 -12.37 -1.54 -1.37
CA TYR A 175 -11.35 -2.09 -2.26
C TYR A 175 -11.51 -1.56 -3.70
N LEU A 176 -12.72 -1.59 -4.24
CA LEU A 176 -13.01 -1.08 -5.58
C LEU A 176 -12.70 0.42 -5.70
N ASN A 177 -13.05 1.21 -4.70
CA ASN A 177 -12.72 2.62 -4.63
C ASN A 177 -11.21 2.86 -4.64
N VAL A 178 -10.47 2.13 -3.79
CA VAL A 178 -9.02 2.25 -3.65
C VAL A 178 -8.28 1.85 -4.92
N ILE A 179 -8.67 0.73 -5.57
CA ILE A 179 -8.02 0.30 -6.82
C ILE A 179 -8.40 1.16 -8.04
N SER A 180 -9.45 1.96 -7.95
CA SER A 180 -9.85 2.91 -8.99
C SER A 180 -9.16 4.27 -8.87
N ASP A 181 -8.58 4.58 -7.71
CA ASP A 181 -7.94 5.87 -7.44
C ASP A 181 -6.49 5.85 -7.97
N ASP A 182 -6.27 6.48 -9.10
CA ASP A 182 -4.95 6.67 -9.70
C ASP A 182 -4.29 7.90 -9.08
N VAL A 183 -3.18 7.69 -8.39
CA VAL A 183 -2.41 8.76 -7.72
C VAL A 183 -1.25 9.25 -8.59
N SER A 184 -1.00 8.62 -9.74
CA SER A 184 0.17 8.89 -10.60
C SER A 184 0.27 10.34 -11.09
N TYR A 185 -0.85 11.03 -11.26
CA TYR A 185 -0.87 12.45 -11.64
C TYR A 185 -0.35 13.39 -10.55
N LYS A 186 -0.26 12.92 -9.31
CA LYS A 186 0.27 13.68 -8.17
C LYS A 186 1.78 13.51 -7.96
N LEU A 187 2.42 12.51 -8.56
CA LEU A 187 3.81 12.16 -8.29
C LEU A 187 4.78 13.32 -8.54
N GLY A 188 4.58 14.10 -9.59
CA GLY A 188 5.42 15.28 -9.88
C GLY A 188 5.31 16.41 -8.85
N PHE A 189 4.31 16.37 -7.96
CA PHE A 189 4.14 17.34 -6.87
C PHE A 189 4.82 16.90 -5.56
N ILE A 190 5.35 15.67 -5.49
CA ILE A 190 6.14 15.23 -4.34
C ILE A 190 7.48 15.98 -4.35
N LYS A 191 7.73 16.76 -3.31
CA LYS A 191 8.93 17.60 -3.15
C LYS A 191 9.93 17.06 -2.13
N VAL A 192 9.46 16.17 -1.25
CA VAL A 192 10.24 15.60 -0.16
C VAL A 192 11.25 14.56 -0.68
N PRO A 193 12.40 14.37 -0.01
CA PRO A 193 13.32 13.29 -0.33
C PRO A 193 12.58 11.96 -0.32
N THR A 194 12.70 11.20 -1.41
CA THR A 194 11.91 9.97 -1.59
C THR A 194 12.81 8.79 -1.93
N VAL A 195 12.62 7.68 -1.25
CA VAL A 195 13.24 6.39 -1.56
C VAL A 195 12.17 5.44 -2.07
N ILE A 196 12.43 4.86 -3.23
CA ILE A 196 11.52 3.92 -3.89
C ILE A 196 12.18 2.54 -3.80
N ILE A 197 11.56 1.59 -3.08
CA ILE A 197 12.09 0.24 -2.89
C ILE A 197 11.17 -0.75 -3.58
N TRP A 198 11.74 -1.64 -4.40
CA TRP A 198 10.96 -2.59 -5.16
C TRP A 198 11.67 -3.93 -5.35
N GLY A 199 10.88 -5.00 -5.49
CA GLY A 199 11.37 -6.30 -5.91
C GLY A 199 11.30 -6.45 -7.43
N ASP A 200 12.34 -7.03 -8.04
CA ASP A 200 12.38 -7.26 -9.49
C ASP A 200 11.44 -8.40 -9.95
N LYS A 201 10.92 -9.20 -9.01
CA LYS A 201 9.96 -10.28 -9.25
C LYS A 201 8.53 -9.93 -8.83
N ASP A 202 8.24 -8.65 -8.57
CA ASP A 202 6.89 -8.22 -8.20
C ASP A 202 5.93 -8.36 -9.39
N GLN A 203 4.99 -9.31 -9.27
CA GLN A 203 3.93 -9.56 -10.26
C GLN A 203 2.62 -8.86 -9.93
N SER A 204 2.50 -8.29 -8.73
CA SER A 204 1.28 -7.59 -8.28
C SER A 204 1.30 -6.12 -8.68
N VAL A 205 2.44 -5.47 -8.44
CA VAL A 205 2.73 -4.11 -8.90
C VAL A 205 4.06 -4.16 -9.65
N PRO A 206 4.04 -4.07 -10.98
CA PRO A 206 5.24 -4.27 -11.81
C PRO A 206 6.38 -3.32 -11.46
N VAL A 207 7.63 -3.79 -11.55
CA VAL A 207 8.82 -2.96 -11.27
C VAL A 207 8.94 -1.77 -12.23
N GLU A 208 8.29 -1.83 -13.38
CA GLU A 208 8.16 -0.71 -14.33
C GLU A 208 7.47 0.48 -13.68
N ASP A 209 6.49 0.25 -12.79
CA ASP A 209 5.83 1.32 -12.04
C ASP A 209 6.84 2.06 -11.14
N ALA A 210 7.80 1.35 -10.52
CA ALA A 210 8.86 1.97 -9.73
C ALA A 210 9.73 2.93 -10.56
N ARG A 211 10.04 2.55 -11.80
CA ARG A 211 10.81 3.40 -12.74
C ARG A 211 10.03 4.65 -13.11
N VAL A 212 8.74 4.51 -13.41
CA VAL A 212 7.86 5.66 -13.71
C VAL A 212 7.73 6.58 -12.49
N ILE A 213 7.64 6.03 -11.26
CA ILE A 213 7.62 6.83 -10.04
C ILE A 213 8.94 7.60 -9.90
N ASN A 214 10.09 6.93 -10.08
CA ASN A 214 11.42 7.54 -9.99
C ASN A 214 11.63 8.65 -11.04
N GLU A 215 11.10 8.47 -12.24
CA GLU A 215 11.15 9.48 -13.28
C GLU A 215 10.32 10.73 -12.93
N LYS A 216 9.14 10.53 -12.36
CA LYS A 216 8.21 11.61 -12.02
C LYS A 216 8.54 12.34 -10.72
N VAL A 217 9.13 11.66 -9.73
CA VAL A 217 9.53 12.24 -8.45
C VAL A 217 10.99 12.68 -8.52
N LYS A 218 11.23 13.95 -8.79
CA LYS A 218 12.57 14.48 -9.09
C LYS A 218 13.62 14.24 -7.98
N ASN A 219 13.20 14.29 -6.71
CA ASN A 219 14.08 14.06 -5.56
C ASN A 219 13.89 12.62 -5.04
N SER A 220 14.09 11.63 -5.90
CA SER A 220 13.94 10.23 -5.55
C SER A 220 15.14 9.37 -5.90
N LYS A 221 15.33 8.31 -5.12
CA LYS A 221 16.32 7.25 -5.33
C LYS A 221 15.58 5.92 -5.49
N LEU A 222 15.87 5.19 -6.56
CA LEU A 222 15.33 3.85 -6.79
C LEU A 222 16.27 2.77 -6.26
N VAL A 223 15.74 1.86 -5.47
CA VAL A 223 16.42 0.70 -4.89
C VAL A 223 15.66 -0.56 -5.31
N ILE A 224 16.33 -1.47 -5.99
CA ILE A 224 15.76 -2.77 -6.38
C ILE A 224 16.35 -3.86 -5.49
N ILE A 225 15.50 -4.70 -4.93
CA ILE A 225 15.89 -5.90 -4.18
C ILE A 225 15.79 -7.10 -5.14
N PRO A 226 16.93 -7.69 -5.55
CA PRO A 226 16.95 -8.80 -6.48
C PRO A 226 16.23 -10.04 -5.91
N GLY A 227 15.41 -10.69 -6.74
CA GLY A 227 14.67 -11.88 -6.38
C GLY A 227 13.44 -11.64 -5.50
N ALA A 228 13.23 -10.41 -4.99
CA ALA A 228 12.08 -10.08 -4.16
C ALA A 228 10.80 -9.95 -4.99
N ASP A 229 9.69 -10.47 -4.44
CA ASP A 229 8.35 -10.31 -4.97
C ASP A 229 7.53 -9.27 -4.17
N HIS A 230 6.24 -9.16 -4.48
CA HIS A 230 5.35 -8.23 -3.78
C HIS A 230 5.27 -8.48 -2.26
N LEU A 231 5.52 -9.70 -1.80
CA LEU A 231 5.44 -10.06 -0.39
C LEU A 231 6.80 -9.95 0.34
N MET A 232 7.71 -9.09 -0.14
CA MET A 232 9.05 -8.92 0.44
C MET A 232 9.04 -8.65 1.95
N HIS A 233 8.07 -7.87 2.44
CA HIS A 233 7.90 -7.61 3.89
C HIS A 233 7.57 -8.86 4.72
N LYS A 234 7.16 -9.97 4.08
CA LYS A 234 6.91 -11.27 4.74
C LYS A 234 7.99 -12.29 4.49
N ARG A 235 8.64 -12.24 3.32
CA ARG A 235 9.58 -13.25 2.85
C ARG A 235 11.04 -12.87 3.06
N LEU A 236 11.31 -11.57 3.04
CA LEU A 236 12.64 -10.99 3.13
C LEU A 236 12.63 -9.75 4.04
N PRO A 237 12.02 -9.81 5.26
CA PRO A 237 11.85 -8.64 6.12
C PRO A 237 13.17 -8.02 6.54
N GLU A 238 14.21 -8.82 6.78
CA GLU A 238 15.54 -8.35 7.15
C GLU A 238 16.19 -7.59 5.98
N ALA A 239 16.09 -8.12 4.76
CA ALA A 239 16.64 -7.45 3.57
C ALA A 239 15.90 -6.13 3.28
N LEU A 240 14.58 -6.10 3.49
CA LEU A 240 13.81 -4.87 3.36
C LEU A 240 14.21 -3.84 4.44
N ALA A 241 14.34 -4.28 5.69
CA ALA A 241 14.79 -3.44 6.79
C ALA A 241 16.19 -2.85 6.54
N GLU A 242 17.13 -3.66 6.05
CA GLU A 242 18.48 -3.21 5.65
C GLU A 242 18.40 -2.10 4.60
N LYS A 243 17.60 -2.28 3.53
CA LYS A 243 17.46 -1.26 2.47
C LYS A 243 16.75 0.00 2.95
N ILE A 244 15.86 -0.08 3.93
CA ILE A 244 15.28 1.09 4.58
C ILE A 244 16.36 1.82 5.39
N ILE A 245 17.11 1.09 6.22
CA ILE A 245 18.13 1.66 7.11
C ILE A 245 19.28 2.31 6.33
N GLU A 246 19.77 1.70 5.27
CA GLU A 246 20.80 2.28 4.38
C GLU A 246 20.38 3.63 3.76
N ASN A 247 19.09 3.95 3.81
CA ASN A 247 18.50 5.14 3.18
C ASN A 247 17.74 6.05 4.17
N LEU A 248 17.95 5.89 5.49
CA LEU A 248 17.43 6.77 6.54
C LEU A 248 17.98 8.20 6.52
#